data_0c5ce015906380f549a09ec7166c15c2
#
_entry.id   0c5ce015906380f549a09ec7166c15c2
#
_cell.length_a   1.000
_cell.length_b   1.000
_cell.length_c   1.000
_cell.angle_alpha   90.00
_cell.angle_beta   90.00
_cell.angle_gamma   90.00
#
_symmetry.space_group_name_H-M   'P 1'
#
loop_
_entity.id
_entity.type
_entity.pdbx_description
1 polymer ?
#
loop_
_entity_poly.entity_id
_entity_poly.type
_entity_poly.pdbx_seq_one_letter_code
_entity_poly.pdbx_strand_id
1 'polypeptide(L)'
;MRNNKRAGRETARLQAPRGFFQALRAAERELAPLSRDALSPAAGWLTDNARQLRQKARALEKSVRRTEPLPALDGEPRVSVLAKKILSHEGVLRAEDILTESAAFEREHSPLSEAELCSLQDALCAACLKDVKTAALSCAGEAAAAREAARVFARVRKGNFSRLPNVCGTVEALKKMLDRAGDRRTL
;
A
#
# COMPACT_ATOMS: atom_id res chain seq x y z
N MET A 1 -36.36 14.56 -28.42
CA MET A 1 -36.45 13.14 -27.99
C MET A 1 -35.12 12.76 -27.34
N ARG A 2 -35.06 12.72 -26.00
CA ARG A 2 -33.87 12.32 -25.26
C ARG A 2 -33.85 10.80 -25.14
N ASN A 3 -32.89 10.16 -25.78
CA ASN A 3 -32.63 8.73 -25.69
C ASN A 3 -32.21 8.38 -24.27
N ASN A 4 -33.18 8.03 -23.45
CA ASN A 4 -32.96 7.49 -22.11
C ASN A 4 -32.55 6.02 -22.25
N LYS A 5 -31.30 5.76 -22.72
CA LYS A 5 -30.68 4.45 -22.59
C LYS A 5 -30.65 4.16 -21.11
N ARG A 6 -31.48 3.22 -20.64
CA ARG A 6 -31.32 2.51 -19.37
C ARG A 6 -29.92 1.88 -19.38
N ALA A 7 -28.94 2.65 -18.93
CA ALA A 7 -27.65 2.10 -18.55
C ALA A 7 -27.98 1.10 -17.44
N GLY A 8 -27.91 -0.18 -17.73
CA GLY A 8 -27.91 -1.22 -16.71
C GLY A 8 -26.89 -0.80 -15.68
N ARG A 9 -27.28 -0.65 -14.41
CA ARG A 9 -26.38 -0.21 -13.35
C ARG A 9 -25.25 -1.23 -13.30
N GLU A 10 -24.08 -0.82 -13.77
CA GLU A 10 -22.88 -1.63 -13.65
C GLU A 10 -22.65 -1.94 -12.16
N THR A 11 -22.34 -3.19 -11.85
CA THR A 11 -22.06 -3.62 -10.48
C THR A 11 -20.70 -4.28 -10.40
N ALA A 12 -20.01 -4.08 -9.29
CA ALA A 12 -18.73 -4.71 -9.01
C ALA A 12 -18.67 -5.19 -7.55
N ARG A 13 -17.84 -6.20 -7.30
CA ARG A 13 -17.63 -6.69 -5.93
C ARG A 13 -16.47 -5.98 -5.27
N LEU A 14 -16.67 -5.58 -4.03
CA LEU A 14 -15.57 -5.14 -3.16
C LEU A 14 -14.57 -6.30 -2.98
N GLN A 15 -13.29 -6.00 -3.05
CA GLN A 15 -12.23 -7.01 -2.97
C GLN A 15 -11.17 -6.61 -1.95
N ALA A 16 -10.70 -7.61 -1.20
CA ALA A 16 -9.49 -7.46 -0.41
C ALA A 16 -8.25 -7.38 -1.33
N PRO A 17 -7.18 -6.68 -0.93
CA PRO A 17 -5.98 -6.53 -1.76
C PRO A 17 -5.31 -7.87 -2.05
N ARG A 18 -5.30 -8.27 -3.33
CA ARG A 18 -4.65 -9.52 -3.76
C ARG A 18 -3.15 -9.48 -3.46
N GLY A 19 -2.60 -10.59 -2.97
CA GLY A 19 -1.17 -10.70 -2.68
C GLY A 19 -0.70 -9.95 -1.44
N PHE A 20 -1.60 -9.41 -0.60
CA PHE A 20 -1.26 -8.70 0.62
C PHE A 20 -0.39 -9.54 1.57
N PHE A 21 -0.80 -10.77 1.86
CA PHE A 21 -0.05 -11.66 2.77
C PHE A 21 1.32 -12.05 2.21
N GLN A 22 1.44 -12.17 0.90
CA GLN A 22 2.72 -12.45 0.23
C GLN A 22 3.67 -11.25 0.36
N ALA A 23 3.18 -10.04 0.11
CA ALA A 23 3.95 -8.81 0.27
C ALA A 23 4.43 -8.62 1.72
N LEU A 24 3.53 -8.82 2.70
CA LEU A 24 3.88 -8.69 4.12
C LEU A 24 4.91 -9.74 4.56
N ARG A 25 4.77 -11.01 4.12
CA ARG A 25 5.77 -12.06 4.40
C ARG A 25 7.11 -11.77 3.74
N ALA A 26 7.11 -11.22 2.52
CA ALA A 26 8.33 -10.82 1.85
C ALA A 26 9.05 -9.72 2.65
N ALA A 27 8.32 -8.68 3.08
CA ALA A 27 8.87 -7.62 3.91
C ALA A 27 9.45 -8.18 5.23
N GLU A 28 8.71 -9.00 5.96
CA GLU A 28 9.19 -9.61 7.22
C GLU A 28 10.48 -10.42 7.00
N ARG A 29 10.55 -11.24 5.95
CA ARG A 29 11.75 -12.03 5.66
C ARG A 29 12.96 -11.16 5.34
N GLU A 30 12.75 -10.10 4.57
CA GLU A 30 13.83 -9.19 4.16
C GLU A 30 14.29 -8.27 5.31
N LEU A 31 13.37 -7.89 6.21
CA LEU A 31 13.64 -7.01 7.35
C LEU A 31 14.18 -7.76 8.58
N ALA A 32 13.81 -9.04 8.77
CA ALA A 32 14.20 -9.83 9.95
C ALA A 32 15.70 -9.84 10.28
N PRO A 33 16.64 -9.89 9.30
CA PRO A 33 18.08 -9.88 9.60
C PRO A 33 18.65 -8.49 9.91
N LEU A 34 17.85 -7.43 9.79
CA LEU A 34 18.31 -6.06 10.06
C LEU A 34 18.16 -5.71 11.54
N SER A 35 19.13 -4.98 12.10
CA SER A 35 18.99 -4.40 13.43
C SER A 35 17.89 -3.33 13.43
N ARG A 36 17.27 -3.10 14.58
CA ARG A 36 16.17 -2.13 14.71
C ARG A 36 16.60 -0.73 14.33
N ASP A 37 17.84 -0.36 14.61
CA ASP A 37 18.41 0.96 14.29
C ASP A 37 18.69 1.14 12.79
N ALA A 38 18.75 0.03 12.03
CA ALA A 38 18.92 0.05 10.59
C ALA A 38 17.59 0.09 9.81
N LEU A 39 16.45 -0.03 10.52
CA LEU A 39 15.14 0.01 9.90
C LEU A 39 14.71 1.45 9.64
N SER A 40 14.13 1.70 8.46
CA SER A 40 13.40 2.95 8.23
C SER A 40 12.16 3.00 9.15
N PRO A 41 11.60 4.20 9.45
CA PRO A 41 10.39 4.31 10.26
C PRO A 41 9.23 3.46 9.73
N ALA A 42 9.05 3.40 8.41
CA ALA A 42 8.03 2.58 7.77
C ALA A 42 8.28 1.08 7.95
N ALA A 43 9.53 0.62 7.84
CA ALA A 43 9.91 -0.77 8.06
C ALA A 43 9.73 -1.19 9.52
N GLY A 44 10.12 -0.34 10.47
CA GLY A 44 9.88 -0.54 11.90
C GLY A 44 8.40 -0.65 12.22
N TRP A 45 7.58 0.27 11.70
CA TRP A 45 6.13 0.23 11.87
C TRP A 45 5.50 -1.04 11.30
N LEU A 46 5.91 -1.47 10.10
CA LEU A 46 5.42 -2.72 9.48
C LEU A 46 5.74 -3.93 10.35
N THR A 47 6.94 -4.02 10.88
CA THR A 47 7.38 -5.12 11.74
C THR A 47 6.56 -5.17 13.03
N ASP A 48 6.37 -4.04 13.69
CA ASP A 48 5.64 -3.93 14.95
C ASP A 48 4.13 -4.24 14.76
N ASN A 49 3.57 -3.91 13.59
CA ASN A 49 2.13 -4.07 13.33
C ASN A 49 1.76 -5.28 12.46
N ALA A 50 2.72 -6.11 12.04
CA ALA A 50 2.49 -7.21 11.10
C ALA A 50 1.38 -8.18 11.55
N ARG A 51 1.30 -8.49 12.85
CA ARG A 51 0.25 -9.35 13.41
C ARG A 51 -1.14 -8.73 13.26
N GLN A 52 -1.29 -7.44 13.60
CA GLN A 52 -2.56 -6.71 13.52
C GLN A 52 -3.00 -6.56 12.05
N LEU A 53 -2.06 -6.27 11.15
CA LEU A 53 -2.30 -6.17 9.72
C LEU A 53 -2.85 -7.48 9.15
N ARG A 54 -2.28 -8.63 9.55
CA ARG A 54 -2.81 -9.95 9.15
C ARG A 54 -4.22 -10.18 9.67
N GLN A 55 -4.50 -9.81 10.92
CA GLN A 55 -5.84 -9.96 11.51
C GLN A 55 -6.86 -9.11 10.76
N LYS A 56 -6.55 -7.84 10.48
CA LYS A 56 -7.41 -6.93 9.71
C LYS A 56 -7.65 -7.43 8.29
N ALA A 57 -6.59 -7.88 7.60
CA ALA A 57 -6.73 -8.43 6.24
C ALA A 57 -7.62 -9.68 6.20
N ARG A 58 -7.48 -10.61 7.15
CA ARG A 58 -8.36 -11.79 7.25
C ARG A 58 -9.81 -11.41 7.56
N ALA A 59 -10.03 -10.45 8.45
CA ALA A 59 -11.36 -9.95 8.76
C ALA A 59 -12.01 -9.34 7.52
N LEU A 60 -11.28 -8.51 6.79
CA LEU A 60 -11.73 -7.94 5.52
C LEU A 60 -12.06 -9.02 4.48
N GLU A 61 -11.18 -10.00 4.26
CA GLU A 61 -11.47 -11.11 3.33
C GLU A 61 -12.77 -11.86 3.67
N LYS A 62 -13.03 -12.05 4.96
CA LYS A 62 -14.27 -12.68 5.43
C LYS A 62 -15.49 -11.80 5.18
N SER A 63 -15.36 -10.49 5.41
CA SER A 63 -16.43 -9.52 5.21
C SER A 63 -16.79 -9.38 3.73
N VAL A 64 -15.82 -9.10 2.86
CA VAL A 64 -16.07 -8.87 1.43
C VAL A 64 -16.62 -10.09 0.69
N ARG A 65 -16.36 -11.32 1.18
CA ARG A 65 -16.97 -12.53 0.61
C ARG A 65 -18.50 -12.58 0.81
N ARG A 66 -19.01 -11.88 1.81
CA ARG A 66 -20.44 -11.83 2.16
C ARG A 66 -21.14 -10.63 1.55
N THR A 67 -20.38 -9.66 1.05
CA THR A 67 -20.92 -8.47 0.44
C THR A 67 -21.43 -8.77 -0.96
N GLU A 68 -22.65 -8.36 -1.25
CA GLU A 68 -23.23 -8.42 -2.58
C GLU A 68 -22.53 -7.45 -3.55
N PRO A 69 -22.69 -7.65 -4.87
CA PRO A 69 -22.21 -6.68 -5.84
C PRO A 69 -22.81 -5.30 -5.58
N LEU A 70 -21.95 -4.28 -5.55
CA LEU A 70 -22.33 -2.89 -5.30
C LEU A 70 -22.36 -2.11 -6.62
N PRO A 71 -23.09 -0.98 -6.70
CA PRO A 71 -23.03 -0.09 -7.84
C PRO A 71 -21.59 0.28 -8.18
N ALA A 72 -21.25 0.25 -9.46
CA ALA A 72 -19.89 0.48 -9.95
C ALA A 72 -19.76 1.82 -10.69
N LEU A 73 -18.57 2.35 -10.70
CA LEU A 73 -18.09 3.47 -11.49
C LEU A 73 -16.80 3.01 -12.18
N ASP A 74 -16.78 2.98 -13.51
CA ASP A 74 -15.63 2.54 -14.29
C ASP A 74 -15.11 1.13 -13.90
N GLY A 75 -16.02 0.17 -13.66
CA GLY A 75 -15.70 -1.22 -13.29
C GLY A 75 -15.28 -1.43 -11.84
N GLU A 76 -15.24 -0.38 -11.03
CA GLU A 76 -14.90 -0.43 -9.60
C GLU A 76 -16.12 -0.07 -8.74
N PRO A 77 -16.35 -0.72 -7.56
CA PRO A 77 -17.41 -0.30 -6.65
C PRO A 77 -17.30 1.20 -6.34
N ARG A 78 -18.39 1.95 -6.46
CA ARG A 78 -18.42 3.39 -6.20
C ARG A 78 -17.88 3.73 -4.81
N VAL A 79 -18.20 2.91 -3.82
CA VAL A 79 -17.70 3.04 -2.44
C VAL A 79 -16.17 2.91 -2.35
N SER A 80 -15.54 2.13 -3.23
CA SER A 80 -14.06 2.05 -3.29
C SER A 80 -13.44 3.32 -3.87
N VAL A 81 -14.10 3.93 -4.87
CA VAL A 81 -13.68 5.23 -5.43
C VAL A 81 -13.78 6.31 -4.35
N LEU A 82 -14.90 6.36 -3.63
CA LEU A 82 -15.09 7.26 -2.49
C LEU A 82 -14.03 7.02 -1.40
N ALA A 83 -13.77 5.78 -1.02
CA ALA A 83 -12.76 5.45 -0.01
C ALA A 83 -11.36 5.96 -0.39
N LYS A 84 -10.95 5.84 -1.66
CA LYS A 84 -9.69 6.40 -2.15
C LYS A 84 -9.67 7.93 -2.07
N LYS A 85 -10.78 8.59 -2.42
CA LYS A 85 -10.92 10.05 -2.34
C LYS A 85 -10.79 10.53 -0.89
N ILE A 86 -11.45 9.86 0.05
CA ILE A 86 -11.35 10.14 1.49
C ILE A 86 -9.89 9.98 1.98
N LEU A 87 -9.21 8.90 1.59
CA LEU A 87 -7.84 8.63 2.03
C LEU A 87 -6.77 9.49 1.32
N SER A 88 -7.13 10.21 0.27
CA SER A 88 -6.21 11.16 -0.38
C SER A 88 -6.02 12.46 0.40
N HIS A 89 -6.83 12.72 1.44
CA HIS A 89 -6.63 13.85 2.33
C HIS A 89 -5.32 13.71 3.13
N GLU A 90 -4.57 14.80 3.20
CA GLU A 90 -3.36 14.85 4.00
C GLU A 90 -3.71 14.99 5.49
N GLY A 91 -2.98 14.27 6.34
CA GLY A 91 -3.11 14.37 7.79
C GLY A 91 -3.99 13.29 8.43
N VAL A 92 -4.49 13.59 9.63
CA VAL A 92 -5.33 12.65 10.41
C VAL A 92 -6.77 12.76 9.91
N LEU A 93 -7.29 11.65 9.40
CA LEU A 93 -8.67 11.55 8.94
C LEU A 93 -9.66 11.75 10.09
N ARG A 94 -10.55 12.73 9.98
CA ARG A 94 -11.61 13.02 10.93
C ARG A 94 -12.97 12.54 10.40
N ALA A 95 -13.93 12.33 11.31
CA ALA A 95 -15.30 11.98 10.92
C ALA A 95 -15.93 13.02 9.98
N GLU A 96 -15.62 14.30 10.20
CA GLU A 96 -16.09 15.43 9.39
C GLU A 96 -15.55 15.35 7.95
N ASP A 97 -14.31 14.91 7.75
CA ASP A 97 -13.72 14.74 6.42
C ASP A 97 -14.45 13.64 5.65
N ILE A 98 -14.78 12.54 6.32
CA ILE A 98 -15.54 11.44 5.73
C ILE A 98 -16.93 11.90 5.30
N LEU A 99 -17.63 12.65 6.16
CA LEU A 99 -18.97 13.17 5.86
C LEU A 99 -18.94 14.18 4.71
N THR A 100 -17.97 15.09 4.72
CA THR A 100 -17.80 16.12 3.69
C THR A 100 -17.53 15.48 2.32
N GLU A 101 -16.60 14.53 2.25
CA GLU A 101 -16.28 13.82 1.00
C GLU A 101 -17.45 12.95 0.53
N SER A 102 -18.16 12.29 1.44
CA SER A 102 -19.34 11.50 1.07
C SER A 102 -20.43 12.40 0.49
N ALA A 103 -20.72 13.53 1.10
CA ALA A 103 -21.71 14.49 0.60
C ALA A 103 -21.30 15.13 -0.74
N ALA A 104 -19.99 15.39 -0.95
CA ALA A 104 -19.48 15.87 -2.22
C ALA A 104 -19.62 14.79 -3.31
N PHE A 105 -19.29 13.56 -3.00
CA PHE A 105 -19.41 12.43 -3.90
C PHE A 105 -20.86 12.16 -4.34
N GLU A 106 -21.81 12.23 -3.40
CA GLU A 106 -23.23 12.06 -3.69
C GLU A 106 -23.78 13.17 -4.62
N ARG A 107 -23.30 14.39 -4.47
CA ARG A 107 -23.69 15.51 -5.37
C ARG A 107 -23.17 15.29 -6.80
N GLU A 108 -22.01 14.70 -6.95
CA GLU A 108 -21.39 14.43 -8.28
C GLU A 108 -22.04 13.23 -8.97
N HIS A 109 -22.43 12.20 -8.22
CA HIS A 109 -22.80 10.91 -8.80
C HIS A 109 -24.25 10.48 -8.56
N SER A 110 -24.70 10.43 -7.37
CA SER A 110 -26.06 10.12 -6.86
C SER A 110 -25.94 9.66 -5.40
N PRO A 111 -27.03 9.68 -4.63
CA PRO A 111 -27.02 9.18 -3.25
C PRO A 111 -26.45 7.77 -3.15
N LEU A 112 -25.70 7.52 -2.07
CA LEU A 112 -25.20 6.20 -1.73
C LEU A 112 -26.35 5.31 -1.22
N SER A 113 -26.39 4.08 -1.65
CA SER A 113 -27.35 3.10 -1.11
C SER A 113 -26.94 2.67 0.29
N GLU A 114 -27.87 2.11 1.04
CA GLU A 114 -27.60 1.55 2.37
C GLU A 114 -26.49 0.49 2.32
N ALA A 115 -26.48 -0.37 1.30
CA ALA A 115 -25.46 -1.37 1.10
C ALA A 115 -24.07 -0.77 0.87
N GLU A 116 -23.98 0.37 0.15
CA GLU A 116 -22.72 1.10 -0.04
C GLU A 116 -22.25 1.74 1.27
N LEU A 117 -23.15 2.35 2.03
CA LEU A 117 -22.84 2.95 3.33
C LEU A 117 -22.33 1.88 4.32
N CYS A 118 -23.01 0.74 4.41
CA CYS A 118 -22.56 -0.40 5.23
C CYS A 118 -21.19 -0.94 4.80
N SER A 119 -20.86 -0.82 3.51
CA SER A 119 -19.59 -1.33 2.95
C SER A 119 -18.46 -0.30 2.98
N LEU A 120 -18.72 0.96 3.37
CA LEU A 120 -17.71 2.03 3.34
C LEU A 120 -16.51 1.73 4.25
N GLN A 121 -16.75 1.17 5.44
CA GLN A 121 -15.68 0.80 6.36
C GLN A 121 -14.75 -0.27 5.74
N ASP A 122 -15.32 -1.27 5.07
CA ASP A 122 -14.56 -2.31 4.39
C ASP A 122 -13.80 -1.75 3.20
N ALA A 123 -14.39 -0.82 2.45
CA ALA A 123 -13.73 -0.15 1.34
C ALA A 123 -12.53 0.71 1.80
N LEU A 124 -12.69 1.47 2.89
CA LEU A 124 -11.59 2.21 3.52
C LEU A 124 -10.48 1.26 3.99
N CYS A 125 -10.84 0.16 4.66
CA CYS A 125 -9.89 -0.86 5.10
C CYS A 125 -9.14 -1.48 3.91
N ALA A 126 -9.86 -1.80 2.81
CA ALA A 126 -9.25 -2.35 1.60
C ALA A 126 -8.24 -1.38 0.97
N ALA A 127 -8.57 -0.11 0.89
CA ALA A 127 -7.69 0.92 0.36
C ALA A 127 -6.45 1.10 1.24
N CYS A 128 -6.59 1.23 2.56
CA CYS A 128 -5.46 1.30 3.50
C CYS A 128 -4.54 0.07 3.38
N LEU A 129 -5.10 -1.15 3.33
CA LEU A 129 -4.29 -2.36 3.17
C LEU A 129 -3.58 -2.42 1.82
N LYS A 130 -4.14 -1.82 0.76
CA LYS A 130 -3.46 -1.69 -0.54
C LYS A 130 -2.22 -0.81 -0.43
N ASP A 131 -2.32 0.31 0.28
CA ASP A 131 -1.19 1.22 0.49
C ASP A 131 -0.12 0.56 1.37
N VAL A 132 -0.53 -0.12 2.45
CA VAL A 132 0.38 -0.92 3.30
C VAL A 132 1.07 -2.01 2.49
N LYS A 133 0.38 -2.68 1.55
CA LYS A 133 1.00 -3.65 0.65
C LYS A 133 2.08 -3.02 -0.20
N THR A 134 1.82 -1.85 -0.78
CA THR A 134 2.80 -1.10 -1.59
C THR A 134 4.02 -0.72 -0.75
N ALA A 135 3.81 -0.19 0.47
CA ALA A 135 4.89 0.12 1.41
C ALA A 135 5.70 -1.13 1.80
N ALA A 136 5.04 -2.27 2.05
CA ALA A 136 5.71 -3.52 2.38
C ALA A 136 6.63 -4.01 1.25
N LEU A 137 6.18 -3.90 -0.01
CA LEU A 137 6.99 -4.23 -1.18
C LEU A 137 8.19 -3.29 -1.35
N SER A 138 8.00 -1.99 -1.11
CA SER A 138 9.08 -1.00 -1.14
C SER A 138 10.14 -1.30 -0.06
N CYS A 139 9.71 -1.50 1.19
CA CYS A 139 10.61 -1.84 2.29
C CYS A 139 11.39 -3.15 2.03
N ALA A 140 10.74 -4.16 1.47
CA ALA A 140 11.38 -5.41 1.09
C ALA A 140 12.46 -5.20 0.01
N GLY A 141 12.16 -4.40 -1.02
CA GLY A 141 13.09 -4.06 -2.09
C GLY A 141 14.31 -3.28 -1.58
N GLU A 142 14.10 -2.27 -0.75
CA GLU A 142 15.18 -1.48 -0.13
C GLU A 142 16.09 -2.35 0.74
N ALA A 143 15.53 -3.24 1.56
CA ALA A 143 16.29 -4.15 2.41
C ALA A 143 17.11 -5.17 1.60
N ALA A 144 16.52 -5.71 0.53
CA ALA A 144 17.22 -6.62 -0.38
C ALA A 144 18.39 -5.92 -1.10
N ALA A 145 18.19 -4.70 -1.59
CA ALA A 145 19.22 -3.89 -2.22
C ALA A 145 20.36 -3.55 -1.25
N ALA A 146 20.04 -3.16 -0.01
CA ALA A 146 21.03 -2.87 1.01
C ALA A 146 21.92 -4.10 1.34
N ARG A 147 21.30 -5.30 1.44
CA ARG A 147 22.06 -6.55 1.67
C ARG A 147 22.96 -6.92 0.51
N GLU A 148 22.51 -6.76 -0.72
CA GLU A 148 23.34 -7.04 -1.89
C GLU A 148 24.50 -6.04 -1.96
N ALA A 149 24.28 -4.75 -1.71
CA ALA A 149 25.33 -3.76 -1.61
C ALA A 149 26.38 -4.12 -0.53
N ALA A 150 25.92 -4.57 0.66
CA ALA A 150 26.82 -5.02 1.72
C ALA A 150 27.66 -6.25 1.33
N ARG A 151 27.06 -7.22 0.61
CA ARG A 151 27.77 -8.38 0.08
C ARG A 151 28.85 -7.98 -0.93
N VAL A 152 28.52 -7.07 -1.85
CA VAL A 152 29.47 -6.55 -2.84
C VAL A 152 30.60 -5.81 -2.13
N PHE A 153 30.29 -4.94 -1.16
CA PHE A 153 31.29 -4.23 -0.36
C PHE A 153 32.24 -5.17 0.39
N ALA A 154 31.69 -6.23 1.00
CA ALA A 154 32.49 -7.25 1.70
C ALA A 154 33.44 -8.00 0.74
N ARG A 155 33.01 -8.27 -0.51
CA ARG A 155 33.86 -8.88 -1.55
C ARG A 155 34.97 -7.93 -2.01
N VAL A 156 34.64 -6.65 -2.23
CA VAL A 156 35.62 -5.61 -2.60
C VAL A 156 36.69 -5.49 -1.52
N ARG A 157 36.28 -5.41 -0.24
CA ARG A 157 37.20 -5.30 0.91
C ARG A 157 38.12 -6.52 1.06
N LYS A 158 37.69 -7.72 0.61
CA LYS A 158 38.51 -8.95 0.63
C LYS A 158 39.44 -9.08 -0.58
N GLY A 159 39.56 -8.06 -1.45
CA GLY A 159 40.52 -8.04 -2.58
C GLY A 159 40.13 -8.95 -3.76
N ASN A 160 38.93 -9.46 -3.85
CA ASN A 160 38.47 -10.34 -4.92
C ASN A 160 37.85 -9.55 -6.09
N PHE A 161 38.65 -8.65 -6.70
CA PHE A 161 38.21 -7.74 -7.78
C PHE A 161 37.95 -8.45 -9.12
N SER A 162 38.48 -9.65 -9.35
CA SER A 162 38.48 -10.32 -10.68
C SER A 162 37.12 -10.94 -11.08
N ARG A 163 36.12 -10.90 -10.21
CA ARG A 163 34.80 -11.53 -10.44
C ARG A 163 33.59 -10.59 -10.26
N LEU A 164 33.78 -9.27 -10.30
CA LEU A 164 32.69 -8.31 -10.18
C LEU A 164 32.16 -7.93 -11.57
N PRO A 165 30.99 -8.45 -12.00
CA PRO A 165 30.33 -7.91 -13.17
C PRO A 165 29.78 -6.51 -12.78
N ASN A 166 30.22 -5.50 -13.52
CA ASN A 166 29.65 -4.15 -13.49
C ASN A 166 29.81 -3.36 -12.17
N VAL A 167 31.07 -3.20 -11.72
CA VAL A 167 31.42 -2.43 -10.51
C VAL A 167 30.92 -0.97 -10.58
N CYS A 168 30.92 -0.33 -11.75
CA CYS A 168 30.48 1.06 -11.92
C CYS A 168 29.00 1.27 -11.53
N GLY A 169 28.09 0.41 -11.98
CA GLY A 169 26.66 0.55 -11.66
C GLY A 169 26.36 0.32 -10.18
N THR A 170 27.13 -0.55 -9.53
CA THR A 170 26.96 -0.85 -8.10
C THR A 170 27.50 0.28 -7.21
N VAL A 171 28.60 0.91 -7.61
CA VAL A 171 29.18 2.06 -6.93
C VAL A 171 28.28 3.30 -7.06
N GLU A 172 27.67 3.53 -8.23
CA GLU A 172 26.67 4.60 -8.42
C GLU A 172 25.40 4.38 -7.57
N ALA A 173 24.92 3.13 -7.48
CA ALA A 173 23.78 2.81 -6.62
C ALA A 173 24.10 3.04 -5.13
N LEU A 174 25.30 2.65 -4.67
CA LEU A 174 25.80 2.91 -3.32
C LEU A 174 25.93 4.43 -3.05
N LYS A 175 26.45 5.20 -4.01
CA LYS A 175 26.57 6.65 -3.90
C LYS A 175 25.21 7.33 -3.76
N LYS A 176 24.24 6.94 -4.59
CA LYS A 176 22.86 7.44 -4.48
C LYS A 176 22.18 7.07 -3.15
N MET A 177 22.49 5.90 -2.58
CA MET A 177 21.97 5.49 -1.27
C MET A 177 22.61 6.31 -0.13
N LEU A 178 23.91 6.59 -0.20
CA LEU A 178 24.63 7.39 0.78
C LEU A 178 24.19 8.87 0.72
N ASP A 179 23.98 9.41 -0.47
CA ASP A 179 23.50 10.79 -0.66
C ASP A 179 22.08 10.94 -0.08
N ARG A 180 21.17 9.98 -0.31
CA ARG A 180 19.84 9.97 0.29
C ARG A 180 19.85 9.80 1.82
N ALA A 181 20.83 9.08 2.37
CA ALA A 181 20.98 8.93 3.82
C ALA A 181 21.60 10.19 4.46
N GLY A 182 22.42 10.94 3.71
CA GLY A 182 23.00 12.22 4.13
C GLY A 182 21.96 13.35 4.23
N ASP A 183 21.07 13.46 3.25
CA ASP A 183 20.00 14.48 3.22
C ASP A 183 18.98 14.34 4.37
N ARG A 184 18.84 13.14 4.95
CA ARG A 184 17.94 12.90 6.10
C ARG A 184 18.55 13.28 7.46
N ARG A 185 19.81 13.71 7.53
CA ARG A 185 20.46 14.16 8.77
C ARG A 185 20.47 15.68 8.95
N THR A 186 19.86 16.42 8.02
CA THR A 186 19.82 17.90 8.02
C THR A 186 18.39 18.46 8.16
N LEU A 187 17.45 17.70 8.73
CA LEU A 187 16.14 18.22 9.13
C LEU A 187 15.88 17.95 10.60
#